data_c0ca090431b5cf773a29a623fcd299ab
#
_entry.id   c0ca090431b5cf773a29a623fcd299ab
#
_cell.length_a   1.000
_cell.length_b   1.000
_cell.length_c   1.000
_cell.angle_alpha   90.00
_cell.angle_beta   90.00
_cell.angle_gamma   90.00
#
_symmetry.space_group_name_H-M   'P 1'
#
loop_
_entity.id
_entity.type
_entity.pdbx_description
1 polymer ?
#
loop_
_entity_poly.entity_id
_entity_poly.type
_entity_poly.pdbx_seq_one_letter_code
_entity_poly.pdbx_strand_id
1 'polypeptide(L)'
;AEKVSSELNYDNERKEIIQYGTYALIQTLISIISVFILGLVFNIALEALIFLFTASILRKYSGGAHSESSNVCTLLGIIISICIGFLIKSSFFAKMNFELVVFIGIVIFVFGYFIVFKFAPVDTKNKPIKTEKKKKRMKKGSLKILTIYLFIEVLSIILYYNSGWSLAKPVMLSIIFGVAWQCMTLTYIGNILLKTIDSFTNKLL
;
A
#
# COMPACT_ATOMS: atom_id res chain seq x y z
N ALA A 1 -0.70 -13.13 22.77
CA ALA A 1 -0.56 -14.38 22.00
C ALA A 1 -0.39 -15.59 22.92
N GLU A 2 0.49 -15.53 23.94
CA GLU A 2 0.72 -16.67 24.86
C GLU A 2 -0.55 -17.05 25.65
N LYS A 3 -1.25 -16.08 26.23
CA LYS A 3 -2.53 -16.35 26.94
C LYS A 3 -3.59 -16.97 26.03
N VAL A 4 -3.74 -16.50 24.80
CA VAL A 4 -4.73 -17.01 23.85
C VAL A 4 -4.37 -18.43 23.37
N SER A 5 -3.08 -18.72 23.20
CA SER A 5 -2.65 -20.06 22.76
C SER A 5 -2.71 -21.10 23.87
N SER A 6 -2.51 -20.71 25.12
CA SER A 6 -2.62 -21.61 26.30
C SER A 6 -4.07 -21.96 26.63
N GLU A 7 -4.99 -21.00 26.47
CA GLU A 7 -6.42 -21.25 26.73
C GLU A 7 -7.06 -22.14 25.64
N LEU A 8 -6.52 -22.14 24.40
CA LEU A 8 -7.09 -22.87 23.27
C LEU A 8 -6.34 -24.17 22.93
N ASN A 9 -5.36 -24.61 23.74
CA ASN A 9 -4.54 -25.81 23.51
C ASN A 9 -4.01 -25.95 22.07
N TYR A 10 -3.55 -24.84 21.48
CA TYR A 10 -3.04 -24.82 20.11
C TYR A 10 -1.61 -25.40 20.03
N ASP A 11 -1.37 -26.16 18.96
CA ASP A 11 -0.06 -26.66 18.57
C ASP A 11 0.93 -25.50 18.31
N ASN A 12 2.22 -25.76 18.50
CA ASN A 12 3.27 -24.74 18.37
C ASN A 12 3.23 -24.00 17.03
N GLU A 13 2.90 -24.69 15.91
CA GLU A 13 2.77 -24.07 14.59
C GLU A 13 1.63 -23.03 14.56
N ARG A 14 0.50 -23.30 15.21
CA ARG A 14 -0.62 -22.37 15.31
C ARG A 14 -0.29 -21.17 16.23
N LYS A 15 0.49 -21.40 17.27
CA LYS A 15 0.97 -20.35 18.18
C LYS A 15 1.82 -19.32 17.43
N GLU A 16 2.76 -19.78 16.61
CA GLU A 16 3.60 -18.90 15.77
C GLU A 16 2.78 -18.09 14.77
N ILE A 17 1.77 -18.70 14.13
CA ILE A 17 0.88 -18.02 13.19
C ILE A 17 0.09 -16.90 13.89
N ILE A 18 -0.44 -17.16 15.09
CA ILE A 18 -1.21 -16.18 15.87
C ILE A 18 -0.29 -15.06 16.33
N GLN A 19 0.90 -15.37 16.81
CA GLN A 19 1.89 -14.39 17.24
C GLN A 19 2.29 -13.45 16.11
N TYR A 20 2.59 -14.00 14.94
CA TYR A 20 2.90 -13.23 13.74
C TYR A 20 1.71 -12.36 13.29
N GLY A 21 0.50 -12.92 13.30
CA GLY A 21 -0.72 -12.20 12.94
C GLY A 21 -1.02 -11.03 13.87
N THR A 22 -0.88 -11.25 15.19
CA THR A 22 -1.06 -10.20 16.21
C THR A 22 -0.03 -9.09 16.05
N TYR A 23 1.24 -9.44 15.84
CA TYR A 23 2.30 -8.48 15.62
C TYR A 23 2.05 -7.62 14.38
N ALA A 24 1.68 -8.24 13.25
CA ALA A 24 1.35 -7.53 12.02
C ALA A 24 0.13 -6.60 12.19
N LEU A 25 -0.86 -7.01 12.98
CA LEU A 25 -2.03 -6.18 13.28
C LEU A 25 -1.63 -4.94 14.10
N ILE A 26 -0.82 -5.11 15.14
CA ILE A 26 -0.33 -4.00 15.98
C ILE A 26 0.48 -3.02 15.11
N GLN A 27 1.39 -3.50 14.27
CA GLN A 27 2.17 -2.64 13.38
C GLN A 27 1.28 -1.87 12.38
N THR A 28 0.24 -2.51 11.87
CA THR A 28 -0.73 -1.86 10.98
C THR A 28 -1.48 -0.73 11.72
N LEU A 29 -1.92 -0.97 12.96
CA LEU A 29 -2.57 0.05 13.78
C LEU A 29 -1.62 1.22 14.08
N ILE A 30 -0.37 0.93 14.46
CA ILE A 30 0.66 1.96 14.70
C ILE A 30 0.85 2.81 13.43
N SER A 31 0.96 2.18 12.25
CA SER A 31 1.10 2.92 10.99
C SER A 31 -0.08 3.86 10.74
N ILE A 32 -1.32 3.36 10.88
CA ILE A 32 -2.53 4.15 10.65
C ILE A 32 -2.61 5.32 11.63
N ILE A 33 -2.41 5.07 12.92
CA ILE A 33 -2.46 6.10 13.97
C ILE A 33 -1.37 7.15 13.74
N SER A 34 -0.14 6.73 13.44
CA SER A 34 0.97 7.64 13.19
C SER A 34 0.72 8.52 11.96
N VAL A 35 0.28 7.92 10.84
CA VAL A 35 -0.03 8.68 9.62
C VAL A 35 -1.22 9.62 9.84
N PHE A 36 -2.23 9.19 10.61
CA PHE A 36 -3.36 10.04 10.96
C PHE A 36 -2.95 11.26 11.79
N ILE A 37 -2.19 11.04 12.90
CA ILE A 37 -1.74 12.12 13.78
C ILE A 37 -0.83 13.09 13.03
N LEU A 38 0.21 12.58 12.36
CA LEU A 38 1.12 13.41 11.59
C LEU A 38 0.39 14.10 10.42
N GLY A 39 -0.53 13.39 9.79
CA GLY A 39 -1.36 13.94 8.73
C GLY A 39 -2.24 15.11 9.18
N LEU A 40 -2.80 15.05 10.39
CA LEU A 40 -3.56 16.15 10.98
C LEU A 40 -2.65 17.35 11.29
N VAL A 41 -1.49 17.10 11.93
CA VAL A 41 -0.53 18.16 12.26
C VAL A 41 -0.09 18.93 11.02
N PHE A 42 0.15 18.23 9.91
CA PHE A 42 0.60 18.84 8.65
C PHE A 42 -0.53 19.15 7.67
N ASN A 43 -1.79 18.93 8.05
CA ASN A 43 -2.97 19.14 7.19
C ASN A 43 -2.93 18.35 5.87
N ILE A 44 -2.43 17.11 5.90
CA ILE A 44 -2.30 16.16 4.78
C ILE A 44 -2.93 14.80 5.09
N ALA A 45 -3.80 14.73 6.11
CA ALA A 45 -4.32 13.46 6.62
C ALA A 45 -5.09 12.66 5.56
N LEU A 46 -5.90 13.34 4.75
CA LEU A 46 -6.70 12.70 3.71
C LEU A 46 -5.80 12.00 2.68
N GLU A 47 -4.85 12.75 2.14
CA GLU A 47 -3.95 12.28 1.09
C GLU A 47 -3.06 11.13 1.57
N ALA A 48 -2.45 11.30 2.75
CA ALA A 48 -1.55 10.32 3.33
C ALA A 48 -2.28 9.02 3.71
N LEU A 49 -3.49 9.09 4.27
CA LEU A 49 -4.27 7.91 4.62
C LEU A 49 -4.79 7.18 3.38
N ILE A 50 -5.31 7.88 2.36
CA ILE A 50 -5.77 7.23 1.14
C ILE A 50 -4.61 6.51 0.45
N PHE A 51 -3.43 7.15 0.36
CA PHE A 51 -2.22 6.51 -0.15
C PHE A 51 -1.87 5.24 0.65
N LEU A 52 -1.80 5.35 2.00
CA LEU A 52 -1.47 4.24 2.88
C LEU A 52 -2.43 3.05 2.69
N PHE A 53 -3.74 3.30 2.69
CA PHE A 53 -4.75 2.26 2.51
C PHE A 53 -4.69 1.65 1.11
N THR A 54 -4.53 2.47 0.07
CA THR A 54 -4.42 2.00 -1.31
C THR A 54 -3.24 1.05 -1.47
N ALA A 55 -2.06 1.45 -1.03
CA ALA A 55 -0.86 0.62 -1.11
C ALA A 55 -0.99 -0.66 -0.26
N SER A 56 -1.46 -0.54 0.99
CA SER A 56 -1.54 -1.66 1.93
C SER A 56 -2.57 -2.71 1.52
N ILE A 57 -3.76 -2.30 1.06
CA ILE A 57 -4.82 -3.23 0.65
C ILE A 57 -4.41 -3.97 -0.63
N LEU A 58 -3.84 -3.27 -1.61
CA LEU A 58 -3.33 -3.92 -2.82
C LEU A 58 -2.21 -4.90 -2.49
N ARG A 59 -1.27 -4.50 -1.62
CA ARG A 59 -0.15 -5.34 -1.14
C ARG A 59 -0.61 -6.62 -0.46
N LYS A 60 -1.72 -6.59 0.27
CA LYS A 60 -2.28 -7.78 0.94
C LYS A 60 -2.50 -8.94 -0.03
N TYR A 61 -2.89 -8.63 -1.27
CA TYR A 61 -3.18 -9.63 -2.30
C TYR A 61 -2.05 -9.81 -3.31
N SER A 62 -1.37 -8.72 -3.70
CA SER A 62 -0.30 -8.78 -4.69
C SER A 62 1.04 -9.25 -4.13
N GLY A 63 1.23 -9.18 -2.82
CA GLY A 63 2.56 -9.35 -2.22
C GLY A 63 3.45 -8.15 -2.55
N GLY A 64 4.73 -8.39 -2.72
CA GLY A 64 5.73 -7.38 -3.07
C GLY A 64 6.97 -7.47 -2.19
N ALA A 65 8.02 -6.74 -2.56
CA ALA A 65 9.24 -6.69 -1.80
C ALA A 65 9.00 -6.19 -0.37
N HIS A 66 9.65 -6.80 0.61
CA HIS A 66 9.59 -6.46 2.03
C HIS A 66 10.98 -6.18 2.56
N SER A 67 11.09 -5.23 3.49
CA SER A 67 12.26 -5.10 4.34
C SER A 67 12.44 -6.35 5.21
N GLU A 68 13.67 -6.70 5.56
CA GLU A 68 13.97 -7.81 6.47
C GLU A 68 13.42 -7.55 7.86
N SER A 69 13.44 -6.28 8.31
CA SER A 69 12.84 -5.85 9.57
C SER A 69 11.42 -5.32 9.36
N SER A 70 10.47 -5.91 10.07
CA SER A 70 9.09 -5.42 10.08
C SER A 70 8.97 -3.97 10.58
N ASN A 71 9.81 -3.56 11.54
CA ASN A 71 9.81 -2.20 12.08
C ASN A 71 10.26 -1.19 11.01
N VAL A 72 11.30 -1.53 10.25
CA VAL A 72 11.79 -0.70 9.13
C VAL A 72 10.71 -0.58 8.06
N CYS A 73 10.01 -1.68 7.74
CA CYS A 73 8.91 -1.66 6.78
C CYS A 73 7.77 -0.74 7.23
N THR A 74 7.42 -0.77 8.51
CA THR A 74 6.39 0.09 9.11
C THR A 74 6.79 1.56 9.05
N LEU A 75 8.02 1.86 9.47
CA LEU A 75 8.56 3.23 9.45
C LEU A 75 8.61 3.81 8.02
N LEU A 76 9.08 3.02 7.06
CA LEU A 76 9.08 3.40 5.65
C LEU A 76 7.67 3.69 5.13
N GLY A 77 6.70 2.85 5.49
CA GLY A 77 5.31 3.07 5.12
C GLY A 77 4.77 4.41 5.64
N ILE A 78 5.09 4.77 6.89
CA ILE A 78 4.71 6.05 7.49
C ILE A 78 5.40 7.21 6.76
N ILE A 79 6.73 7.16 6.61
CA ILE A 79 7.50 8.23 5.98
C ILE A 79 7.01 8.48 4.55
N ILE A 80 6.85 7.44 3.76
CA ILE A 80 6.42 7.56 2.36
C ILE A 80 5.00 8.13 2.29
N SER A 81 4.08 7.69 3.18
CA SER A 81 2.72 8.23 3.20
C SER A 81 2.70 9.74 3.47
N ILE A 82 3.51 10.20 4.41
CA ILE A 82 3.65 11.62 4.73
C ILE A 82 4.30 12.39 3.57
N CYS A 83 5.38 11.87 2.99
CA CYS A 83 6.02 12.48 1.83
C CYS A 83 5.07 12.63 0.64
N ILE A 84 4.28 11.60 0.34
CA ILE A 84 3.28 11.64 -0.75
C ILE A 84 2.16 12.63 -0.41
N GLY A 85 1.70 12.70 0.85
CA GLY A 85 0.73 13.71 1.27
C GLY A 85 1.22 15.15 1.01
N PHE A 86 2.45 15.46 1.39
CA PHE A 86 3.08 16.74 1.07
C PHE A 86 3.22 16.97 -0.44
N LEU A 87 3.63 15.95 -1.17
CA LEU A 87 3.80 16.03 -2.61
C LEU A 87 2.47 16.41 -3.29
N ILE A 88 1.38 15.75 -2.93
CA ILE A 88 0.04 16.00 -3.49
C ILE A 88 -0.44 17.43 -3.18
N LYS A 89 -0.15 17.93 -1.98
CA LYS A 89 -0.49 19.32 -1.59
C LYS A 89 0.48 20.37 -2.10
N SER A 90 1.59 19.97 -2.70
CA SER A 90 2.53 20.93 -3.27
C SER A 90 1.89 21.81 -4.35
N SER A 91 2.44 23.01 -4.54
CA SER A 91 1.97 23.97 -5.55
C SER A 91 1.96 23.37 -6.96
N PHE A 92 2.84 22.40 -7.25
CA PHE A 92 2.91 21.72 -8.53
C PHE A 92 1.63 20.91 -8.80
N PHE A 93 1.25 20.00 -7.89
CA PHE A 93 0.06 19.17 -8.04
C PHE A 93 -1.24 19.96 -7.81
N ALA A 94 -1.22 20.97 -6.93
CA ALA A 94 -2.37 21.84 -6.72
C ALA A 94 -2.77 22.61 -7.99
N LYS A 95 -1.78 23.07 -8.77
CA LYS A 95 -2.00 23.81 -10.03
C LYS A 95 -2.16 22.91 -11.27
N MET A 96 -1.93 21.60 -11.15
CA MET A 96 -2.05 20.66 -12.26
C MET A 96 -3.50 20.61 -12.77
N ASN A 97 -3.67 20.63 -14.11
CA ASN A 97 -4.99 20.49 -14.72
C ASN A 97 -5.60 19.14 -14.40
N PHE A 98 -6.92 19.11 -14.21
CA PHE A 98 -7.65 17.89 -13.86
C PHE A 98 -7.50 16.81 -14.94
N GLU A 99 -7.57 17.21 -16.22
CA GLU A 99 -7.41 16.34 -17.39
C GLU A 99 -6.06 15.64 -17.41
N LEU A 100 -5.00 16.33 -16.97
CA LEU A 100 -3.67 15.75 -16.85
C LEU A 100 -3.62 14.71 -15.75
N VAL A 101 -4.30 14.93 -14.62
CA VAL A 101 -4.43 13.93 -13.55
C VAL A 101 -5.15 12.69 -14.06
N VAL A 102 -6.25 12.85 -14.81
CA VAL A 102 -6.98 11.75 -15.44
C VAL A 102 -6.08 10.96 -16.39
N PHE A 103 -5.33 11.67 -17.25
CA PHE A 103 -4.40 11.03 -18.18
C PHE A 103 -3.32 10.21 -17.45
N ILE A 104 -2.70 10.78 -16.41
CA ILE A 104 -1.72 10.07 -15.58
C ILE A 104 -2.36 8.84 -14.93
N GLY A 105 -3.59 8.97 -14.42
CA GLY A 105 -4.37 7.88 -13.87
C GLY A 105 -4.52 6.73 -14.86
N ILE A 106 -4.97 7.02 -16.09
CA ILE A 106 -5.12 6.02 -17.15
C ILE A 106 -3.79 5.27 -17.39
N VAL A 107 -2.69 6.01 -17.54
CA VAL A 107 -1.37 5.42 -17.76
C VAL A 107 -0.96 4.50 -16.59
N ILE A 108 -1.08 4.98 -15.36
CA ILE A 108 -0.71 4.20 -14.17
C ILE A 108 -1.59 2.95 -14.01
N PHE A 109 -2.89 3.03 -14.28
CA PHE A 109 -3.76 1.86 -14.19
C PHE A 109 -3.47 0.84 -15.29
N VAL A 110 -3.21 1.26 -16.53
CA VAL A 110 -2.80 0.35 -17.61
C VAL A 110 -1.51 -0.39 -17.23
N PHE A 111 -0.48 0.33 -16.80
CA PHE A 111 0.75 -0.29 -16.30
C PHE A 111 0.50 -1.15 -15.05
N GLY A 112 -0.35 -0.69 -14.12
CA GLY A 112 -0.72 -1.41 -12.92
C GLY A 112 -1.35 -2.77 -13.22
N TYR A 113 -2.31 -2.83 -14.15
CA TYR A 113 -2.90 -4.09 -14.59
C TYR A 113 -1.86 -5.01 -15.22
N PHE A 114 -1.00 -4.48 -16.08
CA PHE A 114 0.08 -5.25 -16.71
C PHE A 114 1.04 -5.84 -15.65
N ILE A 115 1.52 -5.02 -14.70
CA ILE A 115 2.46 -5.44 -13.67
C ILE A 115 1.81 -6.45 -12.72
N VAL A 116 0.60 -6.18 -12.25
CA VAL A 116 -0.13 -7.09 -11.36
C VAL A 116 -0.44 -8.41 -12.07
N PHE A 117 -0.85 -8.37 -13.33
CA PHE A 117 -1.10 -9.59 -14.10
C PHE A 117 0.15 -10.44 -14.29
N LYS A 118 1.31 -9.81 -14.56
CA LYS A 118 2.57 -10.48 -14.82
C LYS A 118 3.24 -11.00 -13.56
N PHE A 119 3.31 -10.18 -12.50
CA PHE A 119 4.16 -10.44 -11.34
C PHE A 119 3.39 -10.89 -10.09
N ALA A 120 2.11 -10.52 -9.92
CA ALA A 120 1.39 -10.88 -8.71
C ALA A 120 0.88 -12.34 -8.74
N PRO A 121 0.90 -13.01 -7.57
CA PRO A 121 1.44 -12.54 -6.30
C PRO A 121 2.95 -12.78 -6.20
N VAL A 122 3.69 -11.80 -5.69
CA VAL A 122 5.11 -11.98 -5.36
C VAL A 122 5.21 -12.68 -4.01
N ASP A 123 5.96 -13.77 -3.98
CA ASP A 123 6.22 -14.57 -2.78
C ASP A 123 7.33 -13.94 -1.93
N THR A 124 7.26 -14.11 -0.62
CA THR A 124 8.29 -13.64 0.30
C THR A 124 8.71 -14.75 1.25
N LYS A 125 9.97 -14.71 1.73
CA LYS A 125 10.50 -15.70 2.68
C LYS A 125 9.60 -15.85 3.92
N ASN A 126 9.05 -14.74 4.42
CA ASN A 126 8.23 -14.70 5.63
C ASN A 126 6.76 -15.11 5.38
N LYS A 127 6.31 -15.21 4.12
CA LYS A 127 4.94 -15.60 3.78
C LYS A 127 4.91 -16.43 2.49
N PRO A 128 5.41 -17.67 2.53
CA PRO A 128 5.46 -18.53 1.36
C PRO A 128 4.06 -18.91 0.88
N ILE A 129 3.86 -18.88 -0.43
CA ILE A 129 2.60 -19.28 -1.07
C ILE A 129 2.73 -20.73 -1.53
N LYS A 130 2.43 -21.66 -0.62
CA LYS A 130 2.68 -23.10 -0.82
C LYS A 130 1.73 -23.78 -1.83
N THR A 131 0.60 -23.17 -2.22
CA THR A 131 -0.40 -23.84 -3.07
C THR A 131 -0.81 -22.98 -4.27
N GLU A 132 -0.94 -23.63 -5.44
CA GLU A 132 -1.43 -22.97 -6.67
C GLU A 132 -2.84 -22.38 -6.51
N LYS A 133 -3.71 -23.02 -5.72
CA LYS A 133 -5.05 -22.50 -5.41
C LYS A 133 -4.96 -21.14 -4.69
N LYS A 134 -4.04 -20.99 -3.71
CA LYS A 134 -3.80 -19.76 -2.98
C LYS A 134 -3.24 -18.69 -3.91
N LYS A 135 -2.28 -19.03 -4.77
CA LYS A 135 -1.67 -18.13 -5.76
C LYS A 135 -2.72 -17.56 -6.71
N LYS A 136 -3.56 -18.40 -7.29
CA LYS A 136 -4.67 -17.98 -8.16
C LYS A 136 -5.67 -17.08 -7.44
N ARG A 137 -6.03 -17.39 -6.19
CA ARG A 137 -6.92 -16.58 -5.36
C ARG A 137 -6.33 -15.19 -5.08
N MET A 138 -5.07 -15.12 -4.73
CA MET A 138 -4.37 -13.86 -4.46
C MET A 138 -4.26 -12.99 -5.72
N LYS A 139 -3.90 -13.58 -6.87
CA LYS A 139 -3.88 -12.88 -8.16
C LYS A 139 -5.25 -12.29 -8.52
N LYS A 140 -6.32 -13.10 -8.42
CA LYS A 140 -7.69 -12.61 -8.63
C LYS A 140 -8.06 -11.49 -7.65
N GLY A 141 -7.65 -11.62 -6.39
CA GLY A 141 -7.84 -10.58 -5.37
C GLY A 141 -7.15 -9.26 -5.73
N SER A 142 -5.90 -9.31 -6.19
CA SER A 142 -5.15 -8.12 -6.61
C SER A 142 -5.83 -7.40 -7.77
N LEU A 143 -6.26 -8.14 -8.79
CA LEU A 143 -6.99 -7.57 -9.93
C LEU A 143 -8.34 -6.98 -9.51
N LYS A 144 -9.08 -7.67 -8.62
CA LYS A 144 -10.35 -7.15 -8.08
C LYS A 144 -10.15 -5.83 -7.34
N ILE A 145 -9.13 -5.73 -6.49
CA ILE A 145 -8.83 -4.47 -5.76
C ILE A 145 -8.46 -3.35 -6.73
N LEU A 146 -7.64 -3.64 -7.73
CA LEU A 146 -7.27 -2.67 -8.76
C LEU A 146 -8.50 -2.17 -9.54
N THR A 147 -9.46 -3.06 -9.84
CA THR A 147 -10.74 -2.68 -10.47
C THR A 147 -11.60 -1.81 -9.56
N ILE A 148 -11.63 -2.08 -8.24
CA ILE A 148 -12.32 -1.23 -7.27
C ILE A 148 -11.69 0.17 -7.25
N TYR A 149 -10.37 0.28 -7.26
CA TYR A 149 -9.70 1.58 -7.33
C TYR A 149 -10.01 2.33 -8.62
N LEU A 150 -10.00 1.64 -9.77
CA LEU A 150 -10.40 2.23 -11.03
C LEU A 150 -11.85 2.75 -10.99
N PHE A 151 -12.76 2.01 -10.36
CA PHE A 151 -14.14 2.45 -10.16
C PHE A 151 -14.21 3.73 -9.31
N ILE A 152 -13.42 3.83 -8.24
CA ILE A 152 -13.35 5.05 -7.41
C ILE A 152 -12.79 6.22 -8.22
N GLU A 153 -11.79 6.01 -9.08
CA GLU A 153 -11.27 7.03 -9.99
C GLU A 153 -12.36 7.55 -10.94
N VAL A 154 -13.09 6.64 -11.61
CA VAL A 154 -14.19 7.02 -12.51
C VAL A 154 -15.28 7.77 -11.75
N LEU A 155 -15.66 7.33 -10.56
CA LEU A 155 -16.63 8.02 -9.72
C LEU A 155 -16.14 9.43 -9.33
N SER A 156 -14.86 9.58 -9.00
CA SER A 156 -14.25 10.88 -8.68
C SER A 156 -14.30 11.84 -9.87
N ILE A 157 -14.08 11.34 -11.09
CA ILE A 157 -14.21 12.13 -12.32
C ILE A 157 -15.65 12.60 -12.51
N ILE A 158 -16.61 11.69 -12.37
CA ILE A 158 -18.05 12.02 -12.51
C ILE A 158 -18.47 13.07 -11.48
N LEU A 159 -18.06 12.92 -10.23
CA LEU A 159 -18.37 13.87 -9.16
C LEU A 159 -17.71 15.24 -9.39
N TYR A 160 -16.50 15.26 -9.92
CA TYR A 160 -15.83 16.52 -10.27
C TYR A 160 -16.61 17.31 -11.30
N TYR A 161 -17.01 16.68 -12.41
CA TYR A 161 -17.72 17.40 -13.48
C TYR A 161 -19.18 17.72 -13.15
N ASN A 162 -19.89 16.89 -12.37
CA ASN A 162 -21.30 17.10 -12.06
C ASN A 162 -21.52 18.02 -10.86
N SER A 163 -20.69 17.92 -9.83
CA SER A 163 -20.90 18.63 -8.55
C SER A 163 -19.76 19.56 -8.14
N GLY A 164 -18.69 19.65 -8.96
CA GLY A 164 -17.52 20.46 -8.61
C GLY A 164 -16.77 19.96 -7.37
N TRP A 165 -16.83 18.64 -7.09
CA TRP A 165 -16.23 18.06 -5.89
C TRP A 165 -14.71 18.35 -5.79
N SER A 166 -14.36 19.29 -4.92
CA SER A 166 -12.98 19.80 -4.80
C SER A 166 -11.97 18.75 -4.33
N LEU A 167 -12.42 17.72 -3.61
CA LEU A 167 -11.56 16.64 -3.12
C LEU A 167 -11.28 15.55 -4.17
N ALA A 168 -11.93 15.59 -5.34
CA ALA A 168 -11.73 14.61 -6.40
C ALA A 168 -10.24 14.47 -6.79
N LYS A 169 -9.58 15.60 -7.06
CA LYS A 169 -8.17 15.63 -7.46
C LYS A 169 -7.22 15.03 -6.40
N PRO A 170 -7.24 15.45 -5.12
CA PRO A 170 -6.37 14.85 -4.11
C PRO A 170 -6.69 13.37 -3.87
N VAL A 171 -7.94 12.93 -3.93
CA VAL A 171 -8.32 11.52 -3.81
C VAL A 171 -7.73 10.70 -4.94
N MET A 172 -7.90 11.14 -6.20
CA MET A 172 -7.35 10.49 -7.38
C MET A 172 -5.82 10.39 -7.31
N LEU A 173 -5.13 11.49 -7.03
CA LEU A 173 -3.67 11.49 -6.92
C LEU A 173 -3.18 10.52 -5.85
N SER A 174 -3.86 10.44 -4.70
CA SER A 174 -3.49 9.52 -3.63
C SER A 174 -3.60 8.06 -4.04
N ILE A 175 -4.67 7.71 -4.78
CA ILE A 175 -4.87 6.36 -5.31
C ILE A 175 -3.83 6.05 -6.39
N ILE A 176 -3.61 6.97 -7.33
CA ILE A 176 -2.61 6.84 -8.40
C ILE A 176 -1.21 6.58 -7.82
N PHE A 177 -0.78 7.39 -6.85
CA PHE A 177 0.51 7.18 -6.19
C PHE A 177 0.56 5.88 -5.40
N GLY A 178 -0.53 5.49 -4.71
CA GLY A 178 -0.62 4.23 -3.98
C GLY A 178 -0.49 3.01 -4.89
N VAL A 179 -1.16 3.02 -6.04
CA VAL A 179 -1.05 1.98 -7.08
C VAL A 179 0.35 1.97 -7.67
N ALA A 180 0.89 3.13 -8.06
CA ALA A 180 2.24 3.25 -8.63
C ALA A 180 3.31 2.71 -7.65
N TRP A 181 3.26 3.12 -6.39
CA TRP A 181 4.14 2.63 -5.34
C TRP A 181 4.07 1.11 -5.20
N GLN A 182 2.85 0.57 -5.10
CA GLN A 182 2.67 -0.86 -4.94
C GLN A 182 3.15 -1.64 -6.17
N CYS A 183 2.88 -1.15 -7.38
CA CYS A 183 3.40 -1.76 -8.60
C CYS A 183 4.93 -1.74 -8.65
N MET A 184 5.57 -0.67 -8.20
CA MET A 184 7.03 -0.58 -8.10
C MET A 184 7.58 -1.68 -7.16
N THR A 185 6.93 -1.94 -6.02
CA THR A 185 7.36 -2.99 -5.07
C THR A 185 7.22 -4.41 -5.61
N LEU A 186 6.43 -4.63 -6.66
CA LEU A 186 6.32 -5.93 -7.35
C LEU A 186 7.46 -6.18 -8.34
N THR A 187 8.21 -5.14 -8.71
CA THR A 187 9.29 -5.21 -9.70
C THR A 187 10.65 -5.44 -9.05
N TYR A 188 11.64 -5.77 -9.89
CA TYR A 188 13.03 -5.90 -9.46
C TYR A 188 13.59 -4.60 -8.84
N ILE A 189 13.15 -3.44 -9.34
CA ILE A 189 13.55 -2.12 -8.83
C ILE A 189 13.13 -1.95 -7.38
N GLY A 190 11.89 -2.31 -7.02
CA GLY A 190 11.42 -2.28 -5.65
C GLY A 190 12.21 -3.20 -4.71
N ASN A 191 12.65 -4.34 -5.22
CA ASN A 191 13.46 -5.27 -4.44
C ASN A 191 14.87 -4.71 -4.16
N ILE A 192 15.51 -4.09 -5.15
CA ILE A 192 16.80 -3.40 -4.98
C ILE A 192 16.67 -2.27 -3.98
N LEU A 193 15.66 -1.40 -4.16
CA LEU A 193 15.45 -0.24 -3.29
C LEU A 193 15.33 -0.66 -1.82
N LEU A 194 14.51 -1.66 -1.51
CA LEU A 194 14.32 -2.13 -0.14
C LEU A 194 15.57 -2.80 0.43
N LYS A 195 16.30 -3.60 -0.35
CA LYS A 195 17.58 -4.17 0.08
C LYS A 195 18.63 -3.09 0.37
N THR A 196 18.67 -2.02 -0.42
CA THR A 196 19.59 -0.90 -0.17
C THR A 196 19.25 -0.20 1.14
N ILE A 197 17.96 0.02 1.42
CA ILE A 197 17.49 0.59 2.68
C ILE A 197 17.84 -0.32 3.87
N ASP A 198 17.61 -1.63 3.75
CA ASP A 198 17.96 -2.59 4.79
C ASP A 198 19.46 -2.60 5.05
N SER A 199 20.30 -2.58 4.02
CA SER A 199 21.74 -2.50 4.17
C SER A 199 22.20 -1.22 4.87
N PHE A 200 21.51 -0.10 4.63
CA PHE A 200 21.81 1.17 5.29
C PHE A 200 21.36 1.16 6.75
N THR A 201 20.17 0.67 7.05
CA THR A 201 19.65 0.57 8.43
C THR A 201 20.45 -0.41 9.28
N ASN A 202 20.91 -1.55 8.73
CA ASN A 202 21.74 -2.51 9.44
C ASN A 202 23.17 -1.99 9.72
N LYS A 203 23.62 -0.91 9.06
CA LYS A 203 24.90 -0.25 9.36
C LYS A 203 24.79 0.84 10.43
N LEU A 204 23.58 1.31 10.70
CA LEU A 204 23.31 2.37 11.67
C LEU A 204 22.88 1.84 13.05
N LEU A 205 22.45 0.59 13.11
CA LEU A 205 22.11 -0.17 14.32
C LEU A 205 23.25 -1.12 14.71
#